data_4c4fc746721dfcaf5ec81e909360c17c
#
_entry.id   4c4fc746721dfcaf5ec81e909360c17c
#
_cell.length_a   1.000
_cell.length_b   1.000
_cell.length_c   1.000
_cell.angle_alpha   90.00
_cell.angle_beta   90.00
_cell.angle_gamma   90.00
#
_symmetry.space_group_name_H-M   'P 1'
#
loop_
_entity.id
_entity.type
_entity.pdbx_description
1 polymer ?
#
loop_
_entity_poly.entity_id
_entity_poly.type
_entity_poly.pdbx_seq_one_letter_code
_entity_poly.pdbx_strand_id
1 'polypeptide(L)'
;LLDLEALVMPCVCLIKPGCWLILFHLEVNCPDLGLIKVDVAYGGNFYAIVDVQENFKGLQFYTADQLISMARQLRKNINAKYTFVHPENPTIHSCSHILWCGEVIDPTSTARNAVFYGDKAIDRSPCGTGTSARMAQWYTKGKLNKGDEFIHESIIGSKFIGRIEEETTVAGKPAMRPSIEGWAKIYGHNIISIDPNDDPYAHGFQVI
;
A
#
# COMPACT_ATOMS: atom_id res chain seq x y z
N LEU A 1 -41.00 3.56 0.04
CA LEU A 1 -39.68 4.21 0.20
C LEU A 1 -39.00 3.50 1.34
N LEU A 2 -38.18 2.52 1.02
CA LEU A 2 -37.26 1.88 1.98
C LEU A 2 -36.19 2.93 2.30
N ASP A 3 -36.12 3.28 3.58
CA ASP A 3 -35.09 4.15 4.14
C ASP A 3 -33.75 3.40 4.00
N LEU A 4 -33.05 3.68 2.91
CA LEU A 4 -31.69 3.20 2.67
C LEU A 4 -30.74 4.10 3.47
N GLU A 5 -30.83 4.05 4.79
CA GLU A 5 -29.69 4.45 5.60
C GLU A 5 -28.50 3.61 5.13
N ALA A 6 -27.52 4.31 4.59
CA ALA A 6 -26.34 3.71 3.99
C ALA A 6 -25.74 2.70 4.97
N LEU A 7 -25.83 1.43 4.64
CA LEU A 7 -25.19 0.37 5.40
C LEU A 7 -23.67 0.54 5.21
N VAL A 8 -23.07 1.32 6.10
CA VAL A 8 -21.61 1.39 6.22
C VAL A 8 -21.19 0.09 6.89
N MET A 9 -20.65 -0.83 6.12
CA MET A 9 -20.14 -2.08 6.66
C MET A 9 -18.62 -1.94 6.85
N PRO A 10 -18.11 -2.07 8.09
CA PRO A 10 -16.69 -2.25 8.27
C PRO A 10 -16.30 -3.57 7.60
N CYS A 11 -15.32 -3.49 6.71
CA CYS A 11 -14.75 -4.66 6.06
C CYS A 11 -13.37 -4.90 6.67
N VAL A 12 -13.20 -6.04 7.35
CA VAL A 12 -11.92 -6.45 7.92
C VAL A 12 -11.30 -7.51 7.02
N CYS A 13 -10.08 -7.26 6.55
CA CYS A 13 -9.31 -8.18 5.74
C CYS A 13 -8.06 -8.63 6.50
N LEU A 14 -7.87 -9.95 6.60
CA LEU A 14 -6.63 -10.55 7.11
C LEU A 14 -5.65 -10.78 5.96
N ILE A 15 -4.44 -10.24 6.08
CA ILE A 15 -3.40 -10.41 5.07
C ILE A 15 -2.54 -11.61 5.40
N LYS A 16 -2.56 -12.61 4.53
CA LYS A 16 -1.70 -13.80 4.55
C LYS A 16 -0.92 -13.87 3.23
N PRO A 17 0.37 -14.16 3.22
CA PRO A 17 1.31 -14.48 4.32
C PRO A 17 1.64 -13.27 5.21
N GLY A 18 2.46 -13.49 6.26
CA GLY A 18 2.89 -12.43 7.17
C GLY A 18 3.59 -11.27 6.47
N CYS A 19 3.47 -10.09 7.03
CA CYS A 19 4.11 -8.86 6.54
C CYS A 19 5.39 -8.58 7.31
N TRP A 20 6.46 -8.19 6.63
CA TRP A 20 7.75 -7.94 7.25
C TRP A 20 8.54 -6.84 6.53
N LEU A 21 9.47 -6.23 7.25
CA LEU A 21 10.42 -5.30 6.66
C LEU A 21 11.61 -6.08 6.07
N ILE A 22 12.00 -5.72 4.86
CA ILE A 22 13.03 -6.45 4.10
C ILE A 22 14.39 -5.78 4.23
N LEU A 23 14.46 -4.48 3.95
CA LEU A 23 15.68 -3.70 3.92
C LEU A 23 15.42 -2.28 4.43
N PHE A 24 16.38 -1.74 5.17
CA PHE A 24 16.39 -0.37 5.70
C PHE A 24 17.29 0.54 4.88
N HIS A 25 16.89 1.79 4.75
CA HIS A 25 17.73 2.90 4.28
C HIS A 25 18.47 2.62 2.97
N LEU A 26 17.79 1.99 2.01
CA LEU A 26 18.34 1.82 0.68
C LEU A 26 18.49 3.19 0.01
N GLU A 27 19.68 3.49 -0.45
CA GLU A 27 19.95 4.70 -1.20
C GLU A 27 19.62 4.51 -2.68
N VAL A 28 18.68 5.31 -3.17
CA VAL A 28 18.17 5.25 -4.53
C VAL A 28 18.12 6.66 -5.11
N ASN A 29 18.60 6.82 -6.34
CA ASN A 29 18.45 8.09 -7.04
C ASN A 29 17.02 8.27 -7.54
N CYS A 30 16.42 9.41 -7.15
CA CYS A 30 15.15 9.89 -7.67
C CYS A 30 15.44 11.21 -8.40
N PRO A 31 15.26 11.30 -9.73
CA PRO A 31 15.76 12.43 -10.53
C PRO A 31 15.38 13.81 -10.01
N ASP A 32 14.16 13.98 -9.53
CA ASP A 32 13.65 15.27 -9.03
C ASP A 32 14.01 15.56 -7.56
N LEU A 33 14.45 14.55 -6.82
CA LEU A 33 14.79 14.63 -5.39
C LEU A 33 16.26 14.39 -5.10
N GLY A 34 17.02 13.87 -6.07
CA GLY A 34 18.40 13.41 -5.87
C GLY A 34 18.46 12.06 -5.16
N LEU A 35 19.50 11.84 -4.38
CA LEU A 35 19.69 10.59 -3.63
C LEU A 35 18.78 10.57 -2.39
N ILE A 36 17.84 9.64 -2.34
CA ILE A 36 16.91 9.46 -1.22
C ILE A 36 17.09 8.10 -0.56
N LYS A 37 16.70 8.02 0.71
CA LYS A 37 16.67 6.78 1.48
C LYS A 37 15.26 6.23 1.50
N VAL A 38 15.12 4.94 1.22
CA VAL A 38 13.84 4.23 1.25
C VAL A 38 13.96 2.96 2.08
N ASP A 39 12.89 2.60 2.74
CA ASP A 39 12.74 1.28 3.34
C ASP A 39 11.92 0.39 2.41
N VAL A 40 12.19 -0.90 2.37
CA VAL A 40 11.39 -1.84 1.60
C VAL A 40 10.72 -2.84 2.52
N ALA A 41 9.40 -2.89 2.48
CA ALA A 41 8.59 -3.80 3.24
C ALA A 41 7.63 -4.59 2.34
N TYR A 42 7.25 -5.78 2.80
CA TYR A 42 6.23 -6.60 2.19
C TYR A 42 4.94 -6.52 3.00
N GLY A 43 3.83 -6.24 2.30
CA GLY A 43 2.49 -6.17 2.88
C GLY A 43 1.43 -6.87 2.02
N GLY A 44 1.84 -7.82 1.17
CA GLY A 44 1.07 -8.43 0.09
C GLY A 44 1.67 -8.12 -1.28
N ASN A 45 2.43 -7.02 -1.35
CA ASN A 45 3.34 -6.63 -2.42
C ASN A 45 4.60 -6.02 -1.81
N PHE A 46 5.67 -5.83 -2.59
CA PHE A 46 6.84 -5.09 -2.15
C PHE A 46 6.62 -3.59 -2.34
N TYR A 47 6.81 -2.85 -1.26
CA TYR A 47 6.66 -1.40 -1.18
C TYR A 47 7.99 -0.73 -0.88
N ALA A 48 8.40 0.23 -1.71
CA ALA A 48 9.41 1.20 -1.32
C ALA A 48 8.72 2.34 -0.57
N ILE A 49 9.03 2.47 0.70
CA ILE A 49 8.44 3.45 1.61
C ILE A 49 9.39 4.65 1.71
N VAL A 50 8.90 5.81 1.31
CA VAL A 50 9.64 7.07 1.33
C VAL A 50 9.14 7.91 2.51
N ASP A 51 9.87 7.85 3.61
CA ASP A 51 9.63 8.70 4.77
C ASP A 51 10.06 10.16 4.47
N VAL A 52 9.48 11.11 5.20
CA VAL A 52 9.92 12.50 5.18
C VAL A 52 11.40 12.58 5.53
N GLN A 53 12.17 13.28 4.73
CA GLN A 53 13.62 13.44 4.83
C GLN A 53 14.08 14.74 4.18
N GLU A 54 15.37 15.05 4.21
CA GLU A 54 15.91 16.31 3.73
C GLU A 54 15.44 16.66 2.30
N ASN A 55 15.48 15.70 1.38
CA ASN A 55 15.17 15.90 -0.03
C ASN A 55 13.68 15.65 -0.35
N PHE A 56 12.91 15.06 0.57
CA PHE A 56 11.48 14.82 0.43
C PHE A 56 10.75 15.31 1.67
N LYS A 57 10.12 16.47 1.58
CA LYS A 57 9.49 17.16 2.73
C LYS A 57 8.12 16.60 3.13
N GLY A 58 7.59 15.65 2.38
CA GLY A 58 6.30 15.01 2.61
C GLY A 58 5.34 15.20 1.44
N LEU A 59 4.40 14.30 1.32
CA LEU A 59 3.48 14.24 0.17
C LEU A 59 2.67 15.53 -0.04
N GLN A 60 2.45 16.32 1.01
CA GLN A 60 1.68 17.57 0.96
C GLN A 60 2.36 18.69 0.14
N PHE A 61 3.64 18.55 -0.18
CA PHE A 61 4.40 19.55 -0.97
C PHE A 61 4.40 19.23 -2.47
N TYR A 62 3.73 18.17 -2.90
CA TYR A 62 3.76 17.72 -4.29
C TYR A 62 2.35 17.48 -4.83
N THR A 63 2.17 17.73 -6.11
CA THR A 63 0.94 17.33 -6.82
C THR A 63 0.93 15.83 -7.07
N ALA A 64 -0.25 15.26 -7.34
CA ALA A 64 -0.37 13.85 -7.69
C ALA A 64 0.48 13.49 -8.93
N ASP A 65 0.52 14.36 -9.94
CA ASP A 65 1.32 14.13 -11.15
C ASP A 65 2.82 14.10 -10.86
N GLN A 66 3.30 14.97 -9.99
CA GLN A 66 4.70 14.96 -9.53
C GLN A 66 5.03 13.67 -8.79
N LEU A 67 4.17 13.26 -7.84
CA LEU A 67 4.35 11.99 -7.11
C LEU A 67 4.35 10.79 -8.04
N ILE A 68 3.49 10.75 -9.07
CA ILE A 68 3.43 9.70 -10.08
C ILE A 68 4.71 9.68 -10.92
N SER A 69 5.17 10.84 -11.40
CA SER A 69 6.38 10.96 -12.21
C SER A 69 7.61 10.46 -11.45
N MET A 70 7.81 10.96 -10.23
CA MET A 70 8.89 10.53 -9.34
C MET A 70 8.81 9.04 -8.99
N ALA A 71 7.60 8.52 -8.73
CA ALA A 71 7.40 7.12 -8.39
C ALA A 71 7.81 6.16 -9.53
N ARG A 72 7.50 6.49 -10.78
CA ARG A 72 7.92 5.69 -11.94
C ARG A 72 9.44 5.57 -12.02
N GLN A 73 10.13 6.69 -11.87
CA GLN A 73 11.61 6.71 -11.93
C GLN A 73 12.21 5.99 -10.74
N LEU A 74 11.70 6.24 -9.55
CA LEU A 74 12.16 5.59 -8.32
C LEU A 74 11.98 4.06 -8.41
N ARG A 75 10.80 3.58 -8.86
CA ARG A 75 10.52 2.16 -9.05
C ARG A 75 11.48 1.51 -10.07
N LYS A 76 11.74 2.19 -11.17
CA LYS A 76 12.72 1.73 -12.17
C LYS A 76 14.11 1.61 -11.56
N ASN A 77 14.57 2.64 -10.86
CA ASN A 77 15.91 2.71 -10.32
C ASN A 77 16.13 1.72 -9.17
N ILE A 78 15.13 1.52 -8.30
CA ILE A 78 15.24 0.56 -7.20
C ILE A 78 15.30 -0.88 -7.72
N ASN A 79 14.48 -1.24 -8.72
CA ASN A 79 14.50 -2.58 -9.31
C ASN A 79 15.73 -2.84 -10.20
N ALA A 80 16.36 -1.80 -10.74
CA ALA A 80 17.63 -1.94 -11.45
C ALA A 80 18.81 -2.20 -10.52
N LYS A 81 18.73 -1.71 -9.27
CA LYS A 81 19.84 -1.80 -8.30
C LYS A 81 19.68 -2.97 -7.33
N TYR A 82 18.44 -3.35 -7.00
CA TYR A 82 18.14 -4.34 -5.96
C TYR A 82 17.17 -5.40 -6.48
N THR A 83 17.34 -6.63 -6.00
CA THR A 83 16.42 -7.75 -6.29
C THR A 83 15.55 -8.05 -5.08
N PHE A 84 14.24 -8.12 -5.31
CA PHE A 84 13.24 -8.47 -4.31
C PHE A 84 12.51 -9.72 -4.75
N VAL A 85 12.50 -10.75 -3.92
CA VAL A 85 11.80 -12.02 -4.18
C VAL A 85 11.22 -12.50 -2.85
N HIS A 86 9.95 -12.92 -2.87
CA HIS A 86 9.33 -13.52 -1.69
C HIS A 86 9.96 -14.89 -1.41
N PRO A 87 10.46 -15.14 -0.19
CA PRO A 87 11.24 -16.34 0.10
C PRO A 87 10.44 -17.64 -0.02
N GLU A 88 9.12 -17.59 0.18
CA GLU A 88 8.22 -18.74 0.12
C GLU A 88 7.42 -18.82 -1.18
N ASN A 89 7.45 -17.77 -2.03
CA ASN A 89 6.76 -17.74 -3.31
C ASN A 89 7.54 -16.90 -4.34
N PRO A 90 8.43 -17.51 -5.12
CA PRO A 90 9.26 -16.78 -6.09
C PRO A 90 8.50 -16.08 -7.22
N THR A 91 7.21 -16.39 -7.42
CA THR A 91 6.39 -15.66 -8.40
C THR A 91 6.08 -14.23 -7.95
N ILE A 92 6.21 -13.95 -6.65
CA ILE A 92 6.09 -12.61 -6.08
C ILE A 92 7.50 -11.99 -6.04
N HIS A 93 7.75 -11.10 -6.97
CA HIS A 93 9.06 -10.47 -7.11
C HIS A 93 8.94 -9.02 -7.53
N SER A 94 10.04 -8.28 -7.41
CA SER A 94 10.18 -6.86 -7.76
C SER A 94 9.40 -5.90 -6.85
N CYS A 95 9.94 -4.72 -6.61
CA CYS A 95 9.24 -3.65 -5.92
C CYS A 95 8.24 -3.00 -6.89
N SER A 96 6.97 -3.27 -6.69
CA SER A 96 5.88 -2.85 -7.59
C SER A 96 5.25 -1.52 -7.21
N HIS A 97 5.34 -1.13 -5.93
CA HIS A 97 4.64 0.02 -5.38
C HIS A 97 5.60 1.00 -4.69
N ILE A 98 5.27 2.29 -4.78
CA ILE A 98 5.93 3.35 -4.01
C ILE A 98 4.92 3.94 -3.03
N LEU A 99 5.29 4.04 -1.76
CA LEU A 99 4.49 4.60 -0.70
C LEU A 99 5.14 5.89 -0.22
N TRP A 100 4.56 7.02 -0.60
CA TRP A 100 4.97 8.35 -0.19
C TRP A 100 4.36 8.69 1.16
N CYS A 101 5.16 9.09 2.14
CA CYS A 101 4.69 9.49 3.46
C CYS A 101 4.53 10.99 3.57
N GLY A 102 3.67 11.45 4.48
CA GLY A 102 3.46 12.86 4.76
C GLY A 102 2.85 13.09 6.13
N GLU A 103 2.65 14.36 6.45
CA GLU A 103 1.97 14.78 7.68
C GLU A 103 0.49 14.40 7.62
N VAL A 104 -0.06 13.98 8.75
CA VAL A 104 -1.49 13.70 8.90
C VAL A 104 -2.31 14.99 8.78
N ILE A 105 -3.48 14.90 8.17
CA ILE A 105 -4.46 15.99 8.14
C ILE A 105 -5.30 15.96 9.41
N ASP A 106 -5.78 14.75 9.75
CA ASP A 106 -6.56 14.53 10.96
C ASP A 106 -5.63 14.14 12.13
N PRO A 107 -5.61 14.89 13.24
CA PRO A 107 -4.74 14.63 14.38
C PRO A 107 -5.01 13.27 15.07
N THR A 108 -6.14 12.62 14.79
CA THR A 108 -6.43 11.26 15.27
C THR A 108 -5.76 10.18 14.43
N SER A 109 -5.22 10.52 13.26
CA SER A 109 -4.50 9.58 12.40
C SER A 109 -3.08 9.32 12.91
N THR A 110 -2.62 8.07 12.77
CA THR A 110 -1.26 7.66 13.18
C THR A 110 -0.23 8.02 12.11
N ALA A 111 -0.59 7.84 10.83
CA ALA A 111 0.28 8.12 9.69
C ALA A 111 -0.56 8.46 8.46
N ARG A 112 0.08 9.10 7.45
CA ARG A 112 -0.53 9.42 6.17
C ARG A 112 0.35 9.00 5.01
N ASN A 113 -0.29 8.53 3.94
CA ASN A 113 0.41 8.11 2.73
C ASN A 113 -0.31 8.49 1.43
N ALA A 114 0.46 8.36 0.33
CA ALA A 114 -0.04 8.25 -1.02
C ALA A 114 0.65 7.05 -1.68
N VAL A 115 -0.12 6.06 -2.15
CA VAL A 115 0.44 4.87 -2.78
C VAL A 115 0.34 4.98 -4.29
N PHE A 116 1.50 4.90 -4.95
CA PHE A 116 1.59 4.74 -6.40
C PHE A 116 1.55 3.26 -6.76
N TYR A 117 0.66 2.91 -7.69
CA TYR A 117 0.50 1.56 -8.23
C TYR A 117 0.26 1.59 -9.75
N GLY A 118 0.42 0.43 -10.40
CA GLY A 118 0.36 0.36 -11.85
C GLY A 118 1.38 1.31 -12.48
N ASP A 119 0.97 2.10 -13.48
CA ASP A 119 1.86 3.04 -14.16
C ASP A 119 1.41 4.51 -14.08
N LYS A 120 0.20 4.77 -13.63
CA LYS A 120 -0.41 6.10 -13.77
C LYS A 120 -1.30 6.50 -12.58
N ALA A 121 -1.37 5.72 -11.51
CA ALA A 121 -2.36 5.95 -10.47
C ALA A 121 -1.78 6.13 -9.07
N ILE A 122 -2.42 7.02 -8.33
CA ILE A 122 -2.33 7.12 -6.86
C ILE A 122 -3.63 6.54 -6.29
N ASP A 123 -3.51 5.70 -5.27
CA ASP A 123 -4.66 5.13 -4.58
C ASP A 123 -5.41 6.23 -3.81
N ARG A 124 -6.74 6.23 -3.92
CA ARG A 124 -7.60 7.12 -3.13
C ARG A 124 -7.69 6.65 -1.68
N SER A 125 -7.59 5.34 -1.46
CA SER A 125 -7.55 4.74 -0.13
C SER A 125 -6.13 4.78 0.45
N PRO A 126 -5.95 4.49 1.76
CA PRO A 126 -4.62 4.26 2.32
C PRO A 126 -3.90 3.05 1.73
N CYS A 127 -4.55 2.25 0.89
CA CYS A 127 -4.12 0.97 0.35
C CYS A 127 -3.97 -0.12 1.44
N GLY A 128 -4.72 -1.22 1.33
CA GLY A 128 -4.70 -2.28 2.35
C GLY A 128 -3.33 -2.94 2.51
N THR A 129 -2.72 -3.37 1.40
CA THR A 129 -1.38 -3.96 1.40
C THR A 129 -0.28 -2.92 1.67
N GLY A 130 -0.50 -1.65 1.27
CA GLY A 130 0.39 -0.53 1.62
C GLY A 130 0.36 -0.21 3.11
N THR A 131 -0.82 -0.19 3.73
CA THR A 131 -0.98 -0.05 5.18
C THR A 131 -0.26 -1.18 5.92
N SER A 132 -0.42 -2.42 5.45
CA SER A 132 0.26 -3.59 6.03
C SER A 132 1.78 -3.51 5.93
N ALA A 133 2.31 -3.03 4.80
CA ALA A 133 3.75 -2.80 4.63
C ALA A 133 4.27 -1.68 5.57
N ARG A 134 3.49 -0.60 5.71
CA ARG A 134 3.82 0.48 6.66
C ARG A 134 3.82 0.01 8.11
N MET A 135 2.82 -0.77 8.49
CA MET A 135 2.75 -1.39 9.82
C MET A 135 3.95 -2.32 10.08
N ALA A 136 4.33 -3.14 9.10
CA ALA A 136 5.52 -4.00 9.20
C ALA A 136 6.81 -3.20 9.39
N GLN A 137 6.95 -2.07 8.70
CA GLN A 137 8.07 -1.14 8.92
C GLN A 137 8.07 -0.59 10.35
N TRP A 138 6.92 -0.13 10.85
CA TRP A 138 6.83 0.44 12.21
C TRP A 138 6.99 -0.62 13.30
N TYR A 139 6.44 -1.80 13.11
CA TYR A 139 6.63 -2.94 14.00
C TYR A 139 8.12 -3.28 14.16
N THR A 140 8.82 -3.43 13.04
CA THR A 140 10.26 -3.73 13.07
C THR A 140 11.10 -2.59 13.67
N LYS A 141 10.66 -1.34 13.53
CA LYS A 141 11.29 -0.16 14.16
C LYS A 141 10.89 0.03 15.63
N GLY A 142 10.07 -0.84 16.21
CA GLY A 142 9.57 -0.73 17.59
C GLY A 142 8.62 0.46 17.82
N LYS A 143 7.98 0.97 16.77
CA LYS A 143 7.02 2.09 16.82
C LYS A 143 5.57 1.65 16.88
N LEU A 144 5.28 0.39 16.61
CA LEU A 144 3.96 -0.22 16.64
C LEU A 144 4.05 -1.58 17.30
N ASN A 145 3.15 -1.87 18.23
CA ASN A 145 3.12 -3.12 18.96
C ASN A 145 1.77 -3.83 18.78
N LYS A 146 1.72 -5.11 19.14
CA LYS A 146 0.46 -5.83 19.23
C LYS A 146 -0.44 -5.16 20.27
N GLY A 147 -1.69 -4.90 19.89
CA GLY A 147 -2.68 -4.19 20.69
C GLY A 147 -2.82 -2.70 20.36
N ASP A 148 -1.89 -2.13 19.60
CA ASP A 148 -2.01 -0.76 19.12
C ASP A 148 -2.94 -0.68 17.91
N GLU A 149 -3.67 0.42 17.76
CA GLU A 149 -4.38 0.78 16.53
C GLU A 149 -3.50 1.66 15.66
N PHE A 150 -3.41 1.30 14.37
CA PHE A 150 -2.70 2.07 13.36
C PHE A 150 -3.71 2.72 12.42
N ILE A 151 -4.06 3.98 12.69
CA ILE A 151 -5.00 4.74 11.86
C ILE A 151 -4.23 5.36 10.70
N HIS A 152 -4.38 4.78 9.50
CA HIS A 152 -3.66 5.21 8.30
C HIS A 152 -4.56 6.06 7.42
N GLU A 153 -4.11 7.28 7.15
CA GLU A 153 -4.81 8.27 6.35
C GLU A 153 -4.29 8.28 4.91
N SER A 154 -5.18 8.40 3.94
CA SER A 154 -4.82 8.52 2.52
C SER A 154 -4.55 9.96 2.10
N ILE A 155 -4.13 10.15 0.86
CA ILE A 155 -3.93 11.47 0.26
C ILE A 155 -5.19 12.35 0.29
N ILE A 156 -6.38 11.75 0.23
CA ILE A 156 -7.68 12.45 0.27
C ILE A 156 -8.34 12.42 1.66
N GLY A 157 -7.65 11.92 2.70
CA GLY A 157 -8.17 11.89 4.07
C GLY A 157 -9.06 10.70 4.40
N SER A 158 -9.22 9.71 3.50
CA SER A 158 -9.89 8.45 3.87
C SER A 158 -8.99 7.63 4.80
N LYS A 159 -9.60 6.82 5.67
CA LYS A 159 -8.87 6.11 6.73
C LYS A 159 -9.07 4.61 6.66
N PHE A 160 -8.00 3.88 6.97
CA PHE A 160 -8.02 2.49 7.38
C PHE A 160 -7.53 2.35 8.81
N ILE A 161 -8.03 1.35 9.53
CA ILE A 161 -7.57 1.00 10.87
C ILE A 161 -6.86 -0.34 10.76
N GLY A 162 -5.57 -0.34 11.02
CA GLY A 162 -4.74 -1.53 11.06
C GLY A 162 -4.51 -2.02 12.49
N ARG A 163 -4.47 -3.33 12.70
CA ARG A 163 -4.12 -3.96 13.98
C ARG A 163 -3.18 -5.13 13.73
N ILE A 164 -2.25 -5.37 14.65
CA ILE A 164 -1.41 -6.58 14.62
C ILE A 164 -2.16 -7.68 15.35
N GLU A 165 -2.67 -8.64 14.59
CA GLU A 165 -3.40 -9.79 15.13
C GLU A 165 -2.46 -10.87 15.68
N GLU A 166 -1.36 -11.09 14.97
CA GLU A 166 -0.42 -12.16 15.30
C GLU A 166 1.02 -11.74 14.99
N GLU A 167 1.93 -12.04 15.90
CA GLU A 167 3.36 -12.00 15.63
C GLU A 167 3.80 -13.35 15.08
N THR A 168 4.60 -13.35 14.04
CA THR A 168 5.00 -14.55 13.30
C THR A 168 6.40 -14.41 12.73
N THR A 169 6.82 -15.37 11.94
CA THR A 169 8.07 -15.31 11.17
C THR A 169 7.83 -15.69 9.71
N VAL A 170 8.61 -15.09 8.83
CA VAL A 170 8.70 -15.48 7.41
C VAL A 170 10.16 -15.71 7.08
N ALA A 171 10.49 -16.94 6.66
CA ALA A 171 11.87 -17.38 6.43
C ALA A 171 12.83 -17.04 7.61
N GLY A 172 12.37 -17.22 8.84
CA GLY A 172 13.12 -16.94 10.07
C GLY A 172 13.26 -15.46 10.45
N LYS A 173 12.65 -14.54 9.69
CA LYS A 173 12.65 -13.11 10.02
C LYS A 173 11.39 -12.74 10.80
N PRO A 174 11.47 -11.84 11.78
CA PRO A 174 10.27 -11.31 12.46
C PRO A 174 9.25 -10.75 11.46
N ALA A 175 8.01 -11.17 11.62
CA ALA A 175 6.90 -10.77 10.78
C ALA A 175 5.62 -10.61 11.61
N MET A 176 4.60 -9.99 11.05
CA MET A 176 3.30 -9.87 11.70
C MET A 176 2.16 -10.16 10.70
N ARG A 177 1.02 -10.58 11.21
CA ARG A 177 -0.22 -10.68 10.44
C ARG A 177 -1.14 -9.55 10.85
N PRO A 178 -1.40 -8.58 9.95
CA PRO A 178 -2.30 -7.49 10.24
C PRO A 178 -3.74 -7.84 9.86
N SER A 179 -4.69 -7.19 10.54
CA SER A 179 -6.01 -6.91 9.99
C SER A 179 -6.08 -5.46 9.51
N ILE A 180 -6.86 -5.23 8.46
CA ILE A 180 -7.16 -3.90 7.94
C ILE A 180 -8.67 -3.74 7.90
N GLU A 181 -9.15 -2.76 8.63
CA GLU A 181 -10.55 -2.34 8.67
C GLU A 181 -10.73 -1.08 7.83
N GLY A 182 -11.72 -1.08 6.97
CA GLY A 182 -12.15 0.06 6.17
C GLY A 182 -13.66 0.15 6.14
N TRP A 183 -14.19 1.13 5.40
CA TRP A 183 -15.63 1.26 5.19
C TRP A 183 -15.95 1.19 3.68
N ALA A 184 -17.13 0.73 3.37
CA ALA A 184 -17.63 0.66 2.00
C ALA A 184 -19.07 1.16 1.95
N LYS A 185 -19.46 1.73 0.80
CA LYS A 185 -20.81 2.18 0.52
C LYS A 185 -21.34 1.51 -0.73
N ILE A 186 -22.57 1.04 -0.69
CA ILE A 186 -23.26 0.50 -1.85
C ILE A 186 -23.69 1.69 -2.73
N TYR A 187 -23.21 1.75 -3.97
CA TYR A 187 -23.59 2.77 -4.93
C TYR A 187 -24.75 2.34 -5.85
N GLY A 188 -25.01 1.02 -5.94
CA GLY A 188 -26.05 0.51 -6.81
C GLY A 188 -26.05 -1.01 -6.90
N HIS A 189 -27.02 -1.53 -7.63
CA HIS A 189 -27.15 -2.93 -8.00
C HIS A 189 -27.09 -3.03 -9.50
N ASN A 190 -26.32 -3.99 -10.03
CA ASN A 190 -26.18 -4.22 -11.47
C ASN A 190 -26.62 -5.64 -11.81
N ILE A 191 -27.28 -5.79 -12.94
CA ILE A 191 -27.55 -7.09 -13.57
C ILE A 191 -26.61 -7.18 -14.75
N ILE A 192 -25.75 -8.20 -14.76
CA ILE A 192 -24.77 -8.42 -15.84
C ILE A 192 -25.18 -9.73 -16.53
N SER A 193 -25.42 -9.65 -17.85
CA SER A 193 -25.69 -10.82 -18.67
C SER A 193 -24.43 -11.18 -19.46
N ILE A 194 -24.10 -12.47 -19.47
CA ILE A 194 -23.00 -13.02 -20.26
C ILE A 194 -23.61 -14.08 -21.17
N ASP A 195 -23.47 -13.92 -22.48
CA ASP A 195 -23.92 -14.89 -23.47
C ASP A 195 -22.72 -15.50 -24.19
N PRO A 196 -22.25 -16.70 -23.77
CA PRO A 196 -21.09 -17.35 -24.37
C PRO A 196 -21.30 -17.78 -25.83
N ASN A 197 -22.56 -17.77 -26.32
CA ASN A 197 -22.86 -18.19 -27.70
C ASN A 197 -22.82 -17.02 -28.68
N ASP A 198 -23.01 -15.78 -28.22
CA ASP A 198 -23.07 -14.59 -29.06
C ASP A 198 -21.90 -13.63 -28.80
N ASP A 199 -21.38 -13.58 -27.57
CA ASP A 199 -20.26 -12.71 -27.22
C ASP A 199 -18.92 -13.47 -27.30
N PRO A 200 -18.08 -13.21 -28.33
CA PRO A 200 -16.76 -13.84 -28.44
C PRO A 200 -15.81 -13.47 -27.30
N TYR A 201 -16.13 -12.44 -26.50
CA TYR A 201 -15.34 -11.98 -25.37
C TYR A 201 -15.96 -12.34 -24.01
N ALA A 202 -16.98 -13.22 -23.98
CA ALA A 202 -17.67 -13.63 -22.75
C ALA A 202 -16.73 -14.13 -21.63
N HIS A 203 -15.57 -14.68 -21.99
CA HIS A 203 -14.53 -15.14 -21.06
C HIS A 203 -13.42 -14.12 -20.80
N GLY A 204 -13.58 -12.91 -21.28
CA GLY A 204 -12.60 -11.84 -21.17
C GLY A 204 -11.60 -11.79 -22.33
N PHE A 205 -10.82 -10.72 -22.38
CA PHE A 205 -9.76 -10.54 -23.37
C PHE A 205 -8.59 -9.77 -22.75
N GLN A 206 -7.41 -9.92 -23.34
CA GLN A 206 -6.24 -9.12 -23.03
C GLN A 206 -5.76 -8.43 -24.30
N VAL A 207 -5.44 -7.13 -24.16
CA VAL A 207 -4.68 -6.38 -25.16
C VAL A 207 -3.20 -6.47 -24.77
N ILE A 208 -2.42 -7.18 -25.58
CA ILE A 208 -0.99 -7.44 -25.37
C ILE A 208 -0.19 -6.39 -26.17
#